data_ab76b4a22b2987a615279d1928cde959
#
_entry.id   ab76b4a22b2987a615279d1928cde959
#
_cell.length_a   1.000
_cell.length_b   1.000
_cell.length_c   1.000
_cell.angle_alpha   90.00
_cell.angle_beta   90.00
_cell.angle_gamma   90.00
#
_symmetry.space_group_name_H-M   'P 1'
#
loop_
_entity.id
_entity.type
_entity.pdbx_description
1 polymer ?
#
loop_
_entity_poly.entity_id
_entity_poly.type
_entity_poly.pdbx_seq_one_letter_code
_entity_poly.pdbx_strand_id
1 'polypeptide(L)'
;VYNPNENGEGEILLCTPTLMLGYYEDEEETKKVIDEDGYFNAGDIGYIDDDGYIFITGRSKNVIVTQNGKNIYPEEIEMLLDKVDEIKESMVYGKKPDANSRREEKELIITARVIPDYDKIKELHGDLSEKEIYDVIWKNIKEVNKKLTSYKAIKALEIKEGEFEKTSTMKIKRYKELNNNK
;
A
#
# COMPACT_ATOMS: atom_id res chain seq x y z
N VAL A 1 15.88 -2.15 13.77
CA VAL A 1 14.87 -1.17 13.30
C VAL A 1 15.39 0.22 13.61
N TYR A 2 15.42 1.09 12.63
CA TYR A 2 15.91 2.45 12.74
C TYR A 2 14.73 3.44 12.90
N ASN A 3 14.87 4.43 13.79
CA ASN A 3 13.84 5.43 14.11
C ASN A 3 12.44 4.83 14.34
N PRO A 4 12.27 3.90 15.30
CA PRO A 4 10.96 3.28 15.53
C PRO A 4 9.95 4.31 16.07
N ASN A 5 8.70 4.18 15.62
CA ASN A 5 7.57 4.92 16.14
C ASN A 5 7.11 4.35 17.51
N GLU A 6 6.01 4.89 18.06
CA GLU A 6 5.44 4.45 19.36
C GLU A 6 5.04 2.96 19.36
N ASN A 7 4.82 2.34 18.20
CA ASN A 7 4.48 0.93 18.04
C ASN A 7 5.70 0.03 17.78
N GLY A 8 6.92 0.58 17.79
CA GLY A 8 8.14 -0.14 17.48
C GLY A 8 8.40 -0.33 15.98
N GLU A 9 7.56 0.23 15.10
CA GLU A 9 7.76 0.16 13.64
C GLU A 9 8.71 1.25 13.17
N GLY A 10 9.65 0.90 12.33
CA GLY A 10 10.63 1.82 11.76
C GLY A 10 11.27 1.23 10.50
N GLU A 11 12.27 1.92 9.97
CA GLU A 11 13.00 1.43 8.80
C GLU A 11 13.81 0.18 9.13
N ILE A 12 13.73 -0.83 8.27
CA ILE A 12 14.52 -2.06 8.41
C ILE A 12 15.88 -1.84 7.76
N LEU A 13 16.92 -1.86 8.59
CA LEU A 13 18.30 -1.83 8.13
C LEU A 13 18.91 -3.24 8.18
N LEU A 14 19.67 -3.59 7.15
CA LEU A 14 20.30 -4.90 7.00
C LEU A 14 21.83 -4.75 7.00
N CYS A 15 22.51 -5.60 7.78
CA CYS A 15 23.93 -5.74 7.73
C CYS A 15 24.27 -7.24 7.67
N THR A 16 24.78 -7.71 6.52
CA THR A 16 25.09 -9.12 6.29
C THR A 16 26.36 -9.27 5.45
N PRO A 17 27.11 -10.38 5.58
CA PRO A 17 28.28 -10.64 4.73
C PRO A 17 27.98 -10.78 3.23
N THR A 18 26.70 -10.98 2.88
CA THR A 18 26.23 -11.15 1.50
C THR A 18 25.64 -9.86 0.91
N LEU A 19 25.79 -8.75 1.62
CA LEU A 19 25.32 -7.46 1.12
C LEU A 19 26.05 -7.09 -0.17
N MET A 20 25.33 -6.43 -1.10
CA MET A 20 25.96 -5.87 -2.30
C MET A 20 27.06 -4.85 -1.94
N LEU A 21 28.07 -4.74 -2.76
CA LEU A 21 29.12 -3.72 -2.60
C LEU A 21 28.63 -2.32 -2.93
N GLY A 22 27.60 -2.21 -3.75
CA GLY A 22 26.98 -0.97 -4.20
C GLY A 22 26.30 -1.11 -5.55
N TYR A 23 25.75 -0.04 -6.06
CA TYR A 23 25.24 0.05 -7.43
C TYR A 23 26.41 0.23 -8.41
N TYR A 24 26.32 -0.44 -9.56
CA TYR A 24 27.39 -0.39 -10.58
C TYR A 24 27.54 1.05 -11.11
N GLU A 25 28.76 1.58 -11.00
CA GLU A 25 29.12 2.95 -11.43
C GLU A 25 28.23 4.07 -10.87
N ASP A 26 27.58 3.84 -9.70
CA ASP A 26 26.70 4.82 -9.05
C ASP A 26 26.95 4.90 -7.53
N GLU A 27 28.03 5.60 -7.19
CA GLU A 27 28.41 5.82 -5.78
C GLU A 27 27.40 6.71 -5.04
N GLU A 28 26.76 7.64 -5.75
CA GLU A 28 25.79 8.55 -5.11
C GLU A 28 24.55 7.81 -4.66
N GLU A 29 23.99 6.94 -5.50
CA GLU A 29 22.86 6.09 -5.12
C GLU A 29 23.28 5.05 -4.07
N THR A 30 24.51 4.52 -4.15
CA THR A 30 25.05 3.59 -3.16
C THR A 30 25.07 4.24 -1.75
N LYS A 31 25.59 5.46 -1.62
CA LYS A 31 25.67 6.20 -0.36
C LYS A 31 24.30 6.55 0.23
N LYS A 32 23.24 6.60 -0.58
CA LYS A 32 21.87 6.83 -0.10
C LYS A 32 21.27 5.61 0.59
N VAL A 33 21.74 4.42 0.25
CA VAL A 33 21.16 3.16 0.72
C VAL A 33 22.08 2.35 1.62
N ILE A 34 23.41 2.58 1.56
CA ILE A 34 24.39 1.97 2.47
C ILE A 34 25.07 3.08 3.24
N ASP A 35 24.94 3.06 4.57
CA ASP A 35 25.55 4.04 5.45
C ASP A 35 27.04 3.76 5.70
N GLU A 36 27.70 4.66 6.44
CA GLU A 36 29.14 4.58 6.75
C GLU A 36 29.49 3.36 7.64
N ASP A 37 28.52 2.83 8.39
CA ASP A 37 28.65 1.64 9.23
C ASP A 37 28.36 0.33 8.49
N GLY A 38 27.99 0.40 7.20
CA GLY A 38 27.72 -0.73 6.33
C GLY A 38 26.29 -1.28 6.47
N TYR A 39 25.35 -0.54 7.02
CA TYR A 39 23.95 -0.91 7.03
C TYR A 39 23.24 -0.48 5.74
N PHE A 40 22.51 -1.43 5.16
CA PHE A 40 21.71 -1.20 3.97
C PHE A 40 20.26 -0.91 4.34
N ASN A 41 19.76 0.24 3.92
CA ASN A 41 18.35 0.60 4.02
C ASN A 41 17.59 0.03 2.81
N ALA A 42 16.80 -1.02 3.04
CA ALA A 42 15.98 -1.66 2.00
C ALA A 42 14.76 -0.82 1.58
N GLY A 43 14.46 0.25 2.32
CA GLY A 43 13.24 1.06 2.15
C GLY A 43 11.98 0.34 2.63
N ASP A 44 12.13 -0.72 3.42
CA ASP A 44 11.03 -1.43 4.07
C ASP A 44 10.82 -0.89 5.48
N ILE A 45 9.56 -0.80 5.87
CA ILE A 45 9.12 -0.47 7.24
C ILE A 45 8.63 -1.74 7.91
N GLY A 46 8.96 -1.89 9.17
CA GLY A 46 8.52 -3.05 9.93
C GLY A 46 8.95 -3.00 11.39
N TYR A 47 8.74 -4.08 12.09
CA TYR A 47 9.15 -4.24 13.49
C TYR A 47 9.77 -5.62 13.69
N ILE A 48 10.45 -5.79 14.81
CA ILE A 48 11.01 -7.07 15.26
C ILE A 48 10.29 -7.42 16.54
N ASP A 49 9.73 -8.63 16.61
CA ASP A 49 9.07 -9.11 17.82
C ASP A 49 10.07 -9.58 18.88
N ASP A 50 9.57 -9.98 20.05
CA ASP A 50 10.37 -10.43 21.17
C ASP A 50 11.15 -11.75 20.89
N ASP A 51 10.67 -12.54 19.92
CA ASP A 51 11.30 -13.77 19.47
C ASP A 51 12.35 -13.51 18.36
N GLY A 52 12.51 -12.26 17.89
CA GLY A 52 13.47 -11.84 16.87
C GLY A 52 12.99 -12.00 15.43
N TYR A 53 11.70 -12.25 15.20
CA TYR A 53 11.15 -12.30 13.85
C TYR A 53 10.88 -10.89 13.31
N ILE A 54 11.22 -10.71 12.03
CA ILE A 54 11.02 -9.44 11.33
C ILE A 54 9.65 -9.47 10.63
N PHE A 55 8.82 -8.48 10.94
CA PHE A 55 7.52 -8.27 10.30
C PHE A 55 7.58 -7.01 9.45
N ILE A 56 7.39 -7.16 8.13
CA ILE A 56 7.32 -6.04 7.20
C ILE A 56 5.88 -5.53 7.15
N THR A 57 5.69 -4.23 7.43
CA THR A 57 4.37 -3.58 7.41
C THR A 57 4.14 -2.76 6.14
N GLY A 58 5.20 -2.33 5.46
CA GLY A 58 5.08 -1.59 4.20
C GLY A 58 6.38 -1.05 3.66
N ARG A 59 6.25 -0.10 2.72
CA ARG A 59 7.37 0.60 2.08
C ARG A 59 7.43 2.06 2.53
N SER A 60 8.61 2.56 2.88
CA SER A 60 8.81 3.96 3.29
C SER A 60 8.33 4.96 2.24
N LYS A 61 8.52 4.67 0.95
CA LYS A 61 8.09 5.51 -0.18
C LYS A 61 6.58 5.50 -0.44
N ASN A 62 5.84 4.52 0.10
CA ASN A 62 4.40 4.36 -0.11
C ASN A 62 3.57 4.88 1.06
N VAL A 63 4.22 5.21 2.18
CA VAL A 63 3.54 5.67 3.40
C VAL A 63 2.61 6.85 3.10
N ILE A 64 1.36 6.73 3.53
CA ILE A 64 0.41 7.82 3.51
C ILE A 64 0.45 8.49 4.89
N VAL A 65 0.94 9.73 4.93
CA VAL A 65 1.01 10.48 6.18
C VAL A 65 -0.26 11.31 6.33
N THR A 66 -1.02 11.05 7.39
CA THR A 66 -2.22 11.83 7.72
C THR A 66 -1.84 13.22 8.26
N GLN A 67 -2.80 14.15 8.28
CA GLN A 67 -2.56 15.50 8.85
C GLN A 67 -2.12 15.46 10.33
N ASN A 68 -2.58 14.45 11.06
CA ASN A 68 -2.23 14.25 12.46
C ASN A 68 -0.90 13.51 12.66
N GLY A 69 -0.09 13.36 11.59
CA GLY A 69 1.22 12.73 11.62
C GLY A 69 1.19 11.21 11.75
N LYS A 70 0.01 10.55 11.62
CA LYS A 70 -0.08 9.09 11.65
C LYS A 70 0.31 8.51 10.31
N ASN A 71 1.13 7.48 10.34
CA ASN A 71 1.51 6.71 9.16
C ASN A 71 0.48 5.64 8.85
N ILE A 72 0.10 5.52 7.58
CA ILE A 72 -0.72 4.45 7.04
C ILE A 72 0.11 3.74 5.98
N TYR A 73 0.25 2.45 6.12
CA TYR A 73 0.96 1.59 5.18
C TYR A 73 -0.07 0.94 4.24
N PRO A 74 -0.10 1.34 2.96
CA PRO A 74 -1.08 0.80 2.00
C PRO A 74 -1.05 -0.71 1.90
N GLU A 75 0.14 -1.30 1.96
CA GLU A 75 0.35 -2.73 1.84
C GLU A 75 -0.37 -3.53 2.94
N GLU A 76 -0.46 -2.99 4.15
CA GLU A 76 -1.20 -3.61 5.26
C GLU A 76 -2.70 -3.74 4.92
N ILE A 77 -3.25 -2.71 4.29
CA ILE A 77 -4.67 -2.69 3.89
C ILE A 77 -4.88 -3.61 2.67
N GLU A 78 -3.97 -3.57 1.70
CA GLU A 78 -3.99 -4.41 0.51
C GLU A 78 -3.95 -5.90 0.87
N MET A 79 -3.13 -6.30 1.84
CA MET A 79 -3.10 -7.69 2.33
C MET A 79 -4.45 -8.17 2.91
N LEU A 80 -5.30 -7.27 3.38
CA LEU A 80 -6.66 -7.61 3.81
C LEU A 80 -7.63 -7.67 2.64
N LEU A 81 -7.46 -6.82 1.63
CA LEU A 81 -8.26 -6.84 0.39
C LEU A 81 -7.95 -8.07 -0.44
N ASP A 82 -6.69 -8.51 -0.51
CA ASP A 82 -6.26 -9.71 -1.24
C ASP A 82 -6.89 -11.03 -0.71
N LYS A 83 -7.50 -11.00 0.48
CA LYS A 83 -8.24 -12.14 1.05
C LYS A 83 -9.72 -12.15 0.65
N VAL A 84 -10.17 -11.20 -0.14
CA VAL A 84 -11.55 -11.09 -0.63
C VAL A 84 -11.62 -11.74 -1.99
N ASP A 85 -12.41 -12.79 -2.13
CA ASP A 85 -12.48 -13.63 -3.34
C ASP A 85 -12.92 -12.84 -4.59
N GLU A 86 -13.75 -11.80 -4.43
CA GLU A 86 -14.24 -10.95 -5.50
C GLU A 86 -13.21 -9.89 -5.97
N ILE A 87 -12.03 -9.83 -5.32
CA ILE A 87 -10.97 -8.89 -5.67
C ILE A 87 -9.79 -9.64 -6.26
N LYS A 88 -9.49 -9.39 -7.54
CA LYS A 88 -8.33 -9.96 -8.22
C LYS A 88 -7.03 -9.26 -7.82
N GLU A 89 -7.05 -7.94 -7.79
CA GLU A 89 -5.89 -7.12 -7.41
C GLU A 89 -6.37 -5.81 -6.79
N SER A 90 -5.57 -5.29 -5.88
CA SER A 90 -5.88 -4.00 -5.23
C SER A 90 -4.65 -3.10 -5.12
N MET A 91 -4.89 -1.80 -5.11
CA MET A 91 -3.90 -0.77 -4.79
C MET A 91 -4.54 0.29 -3.91
N VAL A 92 -3.98 0.54 -2.75
CA VAL A 92 -4.45 1.56 -1.80
C VAL A 92 -3.55 2.78 -1.85
N TYR A 93 -4.14 3.97 -1.83
CA TYR A 93 -3.40 5.23 -1.85
C TYR A 93 -4.19 6.38 -1.23
N GLY A 94 -3.51 7.46 -0.90
CA GLY A 94 -4.12 8.70 -0.44
C GLY A 94 -4.48 9.61 -1.61
N LYS A 95 -5.78 9.86 -1.84
CA LYS A 95 -6.26 10.80 -2.84
C LYS A 95 -6.51 12.16 -2.21
N LYS A 96 -6.03 13.24 -2.84
CA LYS A 96 -6.40 14.59 -2.42
C LYS A 96 -7.87 14.84 -2.74
N PRO A 97 -8.64 15.47 -1.85
CA PRO A 97 -10.00 15.85 -2.15
C PRO A 97 -10.03 16.84 -3.33
N ASP A 98 -11.08 16.77 -4.15
CA ASP A 98 -11.26 17.69 -5.27
C ASP A 98 -11.37 19.13 -4.78
N ALA A 99 -10.79 20.08 -5.53
CA ALA A 99 -10.76 21.51 -5.20
C ALA A 99 -12.16 22.14 -5.01
N ASN A 100 -13.22 21.49 -5.51
CA ASN A 100 -14.62 21.93 -5.40
C ASN A 100 -15.38 21.26 -4.23
N SER A 101 -14.75 20.38 -3.46
CA SER A 101 -15.40 19.83 -2.27
C SER A 101 -15.54 20.95 -1.24
N ARG A 102 -16.79 21.23 -0.82
CA ARG A 102 -17.13 22.27 0.19
C ARG A 102 -16.60 21.97 1.60
N ARG A 103 -15.77 20.96 1.74
CA ARG A 103 -15.11 20.62 3.00
C ARG A 103 -13.73 21.22 2.99
N GLU A 104 -13.43 21.93 4.04
CA GLU A 104 -12.09 22.39 4.43
C GLU A 104 -11.14 21.19 4.72
N GLU A 105 -11.48 20.01 4.20
CA GLU A 105 -10.72 18.77 4.39
C GLU A 105 -9.47 18.79 3.50
N LYS A 106 -8.40 19.31 4.08
CA LYS A 106 -7.04 19.07 3.57
C LYS A 106 -6.63 17.59 3.73
N GLU A 107 -7.48 16.75 4.33
CA GLU A 107 -7.17 15.37 4.67
C GLU A 107 -7.20 14.47 3.44
N LEU A 108 -6.18 13.63 3.30
CA LEU A 108 -6.13 12.62 2.23
C LEU A 108 -7.25 11.60 2.43
N ILE A 109 -7.95 11.28 1.35
CA ILE A 109 -8.98 10.24 1.33
C ILE A 109 -8.30 8.91 1.02
N ILE A 110 -8.33 7.97 1.95
CA ILE A 110 -7.82 6.63 1.70
C ILE A 110 -8.72 5.96 0.68
N THR A 111 -8.16 5.69 -0.48
CA THR A 111 -8.85 5.18 -1.66
C THR A 111 -8.30 3.82 -2.03
N ALA A 112 -9.19 2.85 -2.24
CA ALA A 112 -8.85 1.57 -2.83
C ALA A 112 -9.19 1.60 -4.32
N ARG A 113 -8.20 1.31 -5.18
CA ARG A 113 -8.39 1.02 -6.60
C ARG A 113 -8.33 -0.49 -6.76
N VAL A 114 -9.38 -1.07 -7.31
CA VAL A 114 -9.60 -2.51 -7.32
C VAL A 114 -9.86 -3.01 -8.74
N ILE A 115 -9.24 -4.12 -9.09
CA ILE A 115 -9.60 -4.92 -10.26
C ILE A 115 -10.50 -6.05 -9.74
N PRO A 116 -11.78 -6.12 -10.16
CA PRO A 116 -12.68 -7.21 -9.78
C PRO A 116 -12.21 -8.56 -10.33
N ASP A 117 -12.43 -9.63 -9.58
CA ASP A 117 -12.39 -10.99 -10.11
C ASP A 117 -13.77 -11.34 -10.66
N TYR A 118 -13.98 -11.05 -11.95
CA TYR A 118 -15.26 -11.25 -12.61
C TYR A 118 -15.70 -12.70 -12.63
N ASP A 119 -14.75 -13.65 -12.70
CA ASP A 119 -15.05 -15.09 -12.70
C ASP A 119 -15.57 -15.53 -11.34
N LYS A 120 -14.91 -15.08 -10.26
CA LYS A 120 -15.36 -15.33 -8.89
C LYS A 120 -16.68 -14.64 -8.56
N ILE A 121 -16.86 -13.40 -8.99
CA ILE A 121 -18.12 -12.68 -8.82
C ILE A 121 -19.25 -13.43 -9.51
N LYS A 122 -19.05 -13.92 -10.74
CA LYS A 122 -20.04 -14.68 -11.47
C LYS A 122 -20.35 -16.03 -10.80
N GLU A 123 -19.32 -16.69 -10.27
CA GLU A 123 -19.48 -17.96 -9.53
C GLU A 123 -20.32 -17.76 -8.25
N LEU A 124 -20.07 -16.70 -7.50
CA LEU A 124 -20.67 -16.47 -6.18
C LEU A 124 -22.02 -15.76 -6.24
N HIS A 125 -22.23 -14.89 -7.21
CA HIS A 125 -23.37 -13.96 -7.26
C HIS A 125 -24.18 -14.03 -8.56
N GLY A 126 -23.70 -14.77 -9.58
CA GLY A 126 -24.30 -14.81 -10.92
C GLY A 126 -23.89 -13.61 -11.78
N ASP A 127 -24.66 -13.37 -12.85
CA ASP A 127 -24.41 -12.24 -13.75
C ASP A 127 -24.89 -10.93 -13.11
N LEU A 128 -23.97 -10.02 -12.85
CA LEU A 128 -24.22 -8.72 -12.21
C LEU A 128 -23.90 -7.57 -13.18
N SER A 129 -24.63 -6.48 -13.05
CA SER A 129 -24.29 -5.19 -13.68
C SER A 129 -23.06 -4.54 -13.02
N GLU A 130 -22.41 -3.60 -13.70
CA GLU A 130 -21.28 -2.85 -13.15
C GLU A 130 -21.58 -2.20 -11.80
N LYS A 131 -22.79 -1.67 -11.63
CA LYS A 131 -23.25 -1.08 -10.38
C LYS A 131 -23.35 -2.11 -9.27
N GLU A 132 -23.89 -3.28 -9.55
CA GLU A 132 -24.02 -4.37 -8.58
C GLU A 132 -22.64 -4.91 -8.19
N ILE A 133 -21.71 -5.03 -9.14
CA ILE A 133 -20.31 -5.38 -8.88
C ILE A 133 -19.66 -4.34 -7.94
N TYR A 134 -19.85 -3.05 -8.20
CA TYR A 134 -19.37 -1.98 -7.32
C TYR A 134 -19.93 -2.14 -5.90
N ASP A 135 -21.24 -2.39 -5.78
CA ASP A 135 -21.92 -2.53 -4.49
C ASP A 135 -21.42 -3.77 -3.71
N VAL A 136 -21.17 -4.89 -4.40
CA VAL A 136 -20.59 -6.11 -3.80
C VAL A 136 -19.18 -5.80 -3.25
N ILE A 137 -18.29 -5.23 -4.07
CA ILE A 137 -16.93 -4.91 -3.66
C ILE A 137 -16.94 -3.89 -2.52
N TRP A 138 -17.80 -2.86 -2.61
CA TRP A 138 -17.91 -1.86 -1.54
C TRP A 138 -18.39 -2.45 -0.23
N LYS A 139 -19.30 -3.43 -0.27
CA LYS A 139 -19.74 -4.18 0.91
C LYS A 139 -18.57 -4.93 1.54
N ASN A 140 -17.75 -5.61 0.75
CA ASN A 140 -16.57 -6.33 1.23
C ASN A 140 -15.53 -5.37 1.84
N ILE A 141 -15.30 -4.22 1.22
CA ILE A 141 -14.44 -3.17 1.78
C ILE A 141 -14.94 -2.71 3.15
N LYS A 142 -16.26 -2.57 3.34
CA LYS A 142 -16.81 -2.22 4.65
C LYS A 142 -16.53 -3.30 5.72
N GLU A 143 -16.50 -4.57 5.35
CA GLU A 143 -16.11 -5.65 6.27
C GLU A 143 -14.60 -5.60 6.59
N VAL A 144 -13.76 -5.29 5.59
CA VAL A 144 -12.33 -5.05 5.82
C VAL A 144 -12.12 -3.86 6.76
N ASN A 145 -12.86 -2.76 6.54
CA ASN A 145 -12.78 -1.57 7.39
C ASN A 145 -13.08 -1.85 8.87
N LYS A 146 -13.91 -2.85 9.20
CA LYS A 146 -14.16 -3.25 10.60
C LYS A 146 -12.92 -3.81 11.31
N LYS A 147 -11.93 -4.30 10.55
CA LYS A 147 -10.66 -4.83 11.06
C LYS A 147 -9.57 -3.75 11.17
N LEU A 148 -9.83 -2.57 10.61
CA LEU A 148 -8.90 -1.45 10.57
C LEU A 148 -9.24 -0.43 11.67
N THR A 149 -8.21 0.29 12.13
CA THR A 149 -8.44 1.49 12.94
C THR A 149 -9.09 2.58 12.10
N SER A 150 -9.89 3.45 12.71
CA SER A 150 -10.71 4.44 12.02
C SER A 150 -9.95 5.35 11.05
N TYR A 151 -8.71 5.70 11.38
CA TYR A 151 -7.87 6.55 10.53
C TYR A 151 -7.30 5.81 9.30
N LYS A 152 -7.25 4.47 9.31
CA LYS A 152 -6.83 3.62 8.19
C LYS A 152 -8.00 3.22 7.27
N ALA A 153 -9.24 3.53 7.65
CA ALA A 153 -10.43 3.09 6.92
C ALA A 153 -10.45 3.62 5.48
N ILE A 154 -10.73 2.73 4.54
CA ILE A 154 -10.95 3.05 3.13
C ILE A 154 -12.25 3.87 3.02
N LYS A 155 -12.16 5.06 2.45
CA LYS A 155 -13.28 6.00 2.31
C LYS A 155 -13.78 6.14 0.87
N ALA A 156 -13.01 5.64 -0.12
CA ALA A 156 -13.39 5.67 -1.52
C ALA A 156 -12.96 4.38 -2.24
N LEU A 157 -13.74 3.99 -3.24
CA LEU A 157 -13.49 2.86 -4.13
C LEU A 157 -13.43 3.34 -5.58
N GLU A 158 -12.42 2.90 -6.31
CA GLU A 158 -12.31 3.03 -7.76
C GLU A 158 -12.20 1.63 -8.37
N ILE A 159 -13.10 1.30 -9.29
CA ILE A 159 -12.97 0.09 -10.10
C ILE A 159 -12.03 0.40 -11.27
N LYS A 160 -11.03 -0.42 -11.46
CA LYS A 160 -10.11 -0.34 -12.59
C LYS A 160 -10.43 -1.42 -13.60
N GLU A 161 -10.56 -1.01 -14.85
CA GLU A 161 -10.61 -1.92 -15.98
C GLU A 161 -9.20 -2.31 -16.42
N GLY A 162 -9.04 -3.54 -16.88
CA GLY A 162 -7.75 -4.07 -17.33
C GLY A 162 -6.81 -4.39 -16.18
N GLU A 163 -5.51 -4.37 -16.43
CA GLU A 163 -4.48 -4.75 -15.47
C GLU A 163 -3.74 -3.53 -14.93
N PHE A 164 -3.16 -3.66 -13.73
CA PHE A 164 -2.18 -2.68 -13.25
C PHE A 164 -0.88 -2.80 -14.06
N GLU A 165 -0.24 -1.67 -14.33
CA GLU A 165 1.11 -1.70 -14.89
C GLU A 165 2.11 -2.20 -13.85
N LYS A 166 2.84 -3.27 -14.19
CA LYS A 166 3.74 -3.96 -13.26
C LYS A 166 5.21 -3.89 -13.70
N THR A 167 6.08 -4.10 -12.74
CA THR A 167 7.50 -4.34 -12.98
C THR A 167 7.72 -5.77 -13.51
N SER A 168 8.94 -6.09 -13.95
CA SER A 168 9.34 -7.47 -14.28
C SER A 168 9.18 -8.46 -13.12
N THR A 169 9.17 -7.96 -11.88
CA THR A 169 8.94 -8.75 -10.65
C THR A 169 7.49 -8.73 -10.19
N MET A 170 6.54 -8.40 -11.08
CA MET A 170 5.09 -8.40 -10.84
C MET A 170 4.60 -7.42 -9.77
N LYS A 171 5.39 -6.41 -9.41
CA LYS A 171 4.97 -5.35 -8.48
C LYS A 171 4.30 -4.20 -9.23
N ILE A 172 3.19 -3.68 -8.70
CA ILE A 172 2.44 -2.55 -9.27
C ILE A 172 3.33 -1.30 -9.31
N LYS A 173 3.42 -0.66 -10.47
CA LYS A 173 4.12 0.63 -10.66
C LYS A 173 3.22 1.78 -10.18
N ARG A 174 3.10 1.94 -8.85
CA ARG A 174 2.20 2.92 -8.22
C ARG A 174 2.30 4.32 -8.81
N TYR A 175 3.51 4.80 -9.11
CA TYR A 175 3.74 6.14 -9.65
C TYR A 175 3.06 6.34 -11.02
N LYS A 176 2.98 5.30 -11.87
CA LYS A 176 2.30 5.38 -13.16
C LYS A 176 0.78 5.36 -12.98
N GLU A 177 0.29 4.48 -12.12
CA GLU A 177 -1.13 4.37 -11.82
C GLU A 177 -1.70 5.64 -11.19
N LEU A 178 -0.91 6.39 -10.43
CA LEU A 178 -1.32 7.65 -9.82
C LEU A 178 -1.24 8.85 -10.79
N ASN A 179 -0.33 8.81 -11.79
CA ASN A 179 -0.15 9.90 -12.75
C ASN A 179 -1.08 9.82 -13.97
N ASN A 180 -1.64 8.66 -14.29
CA ASN A 180 -2.56 8.46 -15.43
C ASN A 180 -3.96 9.04 -15.20
N ASN A 181 -4.21 9.72 -14.08
CA ASN A 181 -5.49 10.37 -13.71
C ASN A 181 -5.42 11.91 -13.80
N LYS A 182 -4.51 12.44 -14.64
CA LYS A 182 -4.48 13.88 -14.95
C LYS A 182 -5.10 14.17 -16.31
#